data_d8aed9db344666a2f0cea8e4e82cb60c
#
_entry.id   d8aed9db344666a2f0cea8e4e82cb60c
#
_cell.length_a   1.000
_cell.length_b   1.000
_cell.length_c   1.000
_cell.angle_alpha   90.00
_cell.angle_beta   90.00
_cell.angle_gamma   90.00
#
_symmetry.space_group_name_H-M   'P 1'
#
loop_
_entity.id
_entity.type
_entity.pdbx_description
1 polymer ?
#
loop_
_entity_poly.entity_id
_entity_poly.type
_entity_poly.pdbx_seq_one_letter_code
_entity_poly.pdbx_strand_id
1 'polypeptide(L)'
;MGRLVNYFPTITAFIAFILSLLCLFAGTQLTVLPGADILTVFPSNKSQDTGIHDFYSVYVMSYCEGDLMSGNRRFMNCSKASLPFSFDPSAVLLEETGNTTSLSNLGWPDTITDDFHAFGMTSRSMGPLYCIGAGVAGLAIVGRLWWTIRRGPRQSVIELVLLLMGFAMLGISSIIATVIAFQFVGLVKDHGRDTGVSADYGPQFLGMTWAATGLLLGGSITSLVMVLVDRSRSELTAPADDPGDETKSDQVSVKSSAGPSDAETEKDGNH
;
A
#
# COMPACT_ATOMS: atom_id res chain seq x y z
N MET A 1 10.43 -30.67 0.19
CA MET A 1 9.97 -29.45 -0.50
C MET A 1 8.76 -28.77 0.17
N GLY A 2 7.88 -29.45 0.93
CA GLY A 2 6.65 -28.87 1.46
C GLY A 2 6.78 -27.73 2.50
N ARG A 3 7.86 -27.63 3.26
CA ARG A 3 8.01 -26.56 4.26
C ARG A 3 8.31 -25.18 3.66
N LEU A 4 9.10 -25.10 2.61
CA LEU A 4 9.44 -23.84 1.94
C LEU A 4 8.22 -23.18 1.27
N VAL A 5 7.37 -23.99 0.62
CA VAL A 5 6.14 -23.52 -0.02
C VAL A 5 5.19 -22.87 0.99
N ASN A 6 5.16 -23.40 2.22
CA ASN A 6 4.29 -22.89 3.29
C ASN A 6 4.69 -21.51 3.83
N TYR A 7 5.96 -21.11 3.68
CA TYR A 7 6.45 -19.79 4.07
C TYR A 7 6.51 -18.79 2.92
N PHE A 8 6.30 -19.23 1.68
CA PHE A 8 6.37 -18.39 0.51
C PHE A 8 5.47 -17.14 0.58
N PRO A 9 4.17 -17.24 0.94
CA PRO A 9 3.32 -16.05 1.05
C PRO A 9 3.82 -15.03 2.08
N THR A 10 4.39 -15.53 3.19
CA THR A 10 4.93 -14.66 4.24
C THR A 10 6.20 -13.94 3.78
N ILE A 11 7.08 -14.62 3.06
CA ILE A 11 8.33 -14.04 2.53
C ILE A 11 7.99 -12.98 1.48
N THR A 12 7.09 -13.28 0.55
CA THR A 12 6.66 -12.32 -0.48
C THR A 12 5.98 -11.10 0.14
N ALA A 13 5.12 -11.30 1.15
CA ALA A 13 4.50 -10.20 1.89
C ALA A 13 5.53 -9.34 2.62
N PHE A 14 6.56 -9.95 3.22
CA PHE A 14 7.62 -9.23 3.91
C PHE A 14 8.45 -8.37 2.94
N ILE A 15 8.86 -8.93 1.80
CA ILE A 15 9.59 -8.17 0.77
C ILE A 15 8.72 -7.04 0.23
N ALA A 16 7.45 -7.30 -0.08
CA ALA A 16 6.52 -6.29 -0.56
C ALA A 16 6.30 -5.17 0.47
N PHE A 17 6.20 -5.52 1.76
CA PHE A 17 6.11 -4.56 2.86
C PHE A 17 7.34 -3.65 2.92
N ILE A 18 8.55 -4.20 2.86
CA ILE A 18 9.78 -3.40 2.84
C ILE A 18 9.83 -2.49 1.61
N LEU A 19 9.52 -3.01 0.41
CA LEU A 19 9.51 -2.20 -0.80
C LEU A 19 8.48 -1.05 -0.72
N SER A 20 7.29 -1.31 -0.18
CA SER A 20 6.28 -0.26 0.00
C SER A 20 6.68 0.78 1.03
N LEU A 21 7.36 0.40 2.12
CA LEU A 21 7.94 1.37 3.06
C LEU A 21 9.03 2.21 2.41
N LEU A 22 9.92 1.60 1.61
CA LEU A 22 10.96 2.33 0.89
C LEU A 22 10.35 3.35 -0.09
N CYS A 23 9.30 2.96 -0.84
CA CYS A 23 8.56 3.89 -1.70
C CYS A 23 7.88 5.02 -0.92
N LEU A 24 7.30 4.70 0.24
CA LEU A 24 6.59 5.67 1.06
C LEU A 24 7.53 6.72 1.68
N PHE A 25 8.68 6.26 2.20
CA PHE A 25 9.65 7.14 2.86
C PHE A 25 10.72 7.73 1.91
N ALA A 26 10.70 7.36 0.62
CA ALA A 26 11.56 7.98 -0.37
C ALA A 26 11.38 9.50 -0.37
N GLY A 27 12.48 10.24 -0.45
CA GLY A 27 12.47 11.70 -0.50
C GLY A 27 12.05 12.43 0.78
N THR A 28 11.79 11.73 1.89
CA THR A 28 11.51 12.39 3.17
C THR A 28 12.75 13.05 3.77
N GLN A 29 13.92 12.60 3.36
CA GLN A 29 15.21 13.18 3.68
C GLN A 29 16.14 13.08 2.45
N LEU A 30 17.11 13.98 2.34
CA LEU A 30 18.08 14.04 1.23
C LEU A 30 18.85 12.72 0.99
N THR A 31 18.99 11.89 2.03
CA THR A 31 19.75 10.64 2.00
C THR A 31 18.89 9.40 1.75
N VAL A 32 17.55 9.52 1.86
CA VAL A 32 16.63 8.37 1.74
C VAL A 32 16.14 8.26 0.30
N LEU A 33 16.76 7.36 -0.46
CA LEU A 33 16.39 6.96 -1.82
C LEU A 33 16.06 8.15 -2.75
N PRO A 34 17.01 9.07 -2.95
CA PRO A 34 16.78 10.27 -3.77
C PRO A 34 16.43 9.95 -5.23
N GLY A 35 16.78 8.77 -5.74
CA GLY A 35 16.45 8.33 -7.10
C GLY A 35 15.09 7.61 -7.23
N ALA A 36 14.36 7.42 -6.14
CA ALA A 36 13.03 6.77 -6.16
C ALA A 36 11.90 7.82 -6.21
N ASP A 37 12.07 8.82 -7.05
CA ASP A 37 11.07 9.84 -7.37
C ASP A 37 9.96 9.26 -8.27
N ILE A 38 8.75 9.80 -8.17
CA ILE A 38 7.63 9.46 -9.05
C ILE A 38 7.84 10.11 -10.40
N LEU A 39 8.21 11.40 -10.36
CA LEU A 39 8.54 12.22 -11.51
C LEU A 39 9.50 13.33 -11.09
N THR A 40 10.28 13.84 -12.04
CA THR A 40 11.11 15.03 -11.87
C THR A 40 10.73 16.06 -12.92
N VAL A 41 10.59 17.29 -12.49
CA VAL A 41 10.29 18.45 -13.34
C VAL A 41 11.55 19.31 -13.43
N PHE A 42 11.86 19.76 -14.65
CA PHE A 42 12.93 20.72 -14.94
C PHE A 42 12.30 22.00 -15.47
N PRO A 43 12.26 23.08 -14.69
CA PRO A 43 11.85 24.38 -15.16
C PRO A 43 12.74 24.87 -16.30
N SER A 44 12.29 25.91 -17.02
CA SER A 44 13.07 26.42 -18.15
C SER A 44 14.42 26.99 -17.71
N ASN A 45 15.45 26.94 -18.60
CA ASN A 45 16.79 27.50 -18.35
C ASN A 45 16.82 29.00 -18.04
N LYS A 46 15.69 29.71 -18.14
CA LYS A 46 15.55 31.11 -17.75
C LYS A 46 15.48 31.29 -16.23
N SER A 47 15.40 30.21 -15.47
CA SER A 47 15.29 30.24 -14.02
C SER A 47 16.61 30.62 -13.30
N GLN A 48 17.76 30.52 -13.96
CA GLN A 48 19.06 30.79 -13.33
C GLN A 48 19.23 32.20 -12.74
N ASP A 49 18.49 33.20 -13.26
CA ASP A 49 18.52 34.55 -12.71
C ASP A 49 17.45 34.84 -11.65
N THR A 50 16.53 33.92 -11.43
CA THR A 50 15.33 34.13 -10.57
C THR A 50 15.41 33.40 -9.22
N GLY A 51 16.49 32.67 -8.94
CA GLY A 51 16.66 31.89 -7.68
C GLY A 51 15.86 30.60 -7.63
N ILE A 52 15.29 30.18 -8.76
CA ILE A 52 14.55 28.91 -8.89
C ILE A 52 15.56 27.77 -9.10
N HIS A 53 15.33 26.64 -8.46
CA HIS A 53 16.17 25.44 -8.61
C HIS A 53 16.04 24.80 -10.00
N ASP A 54 17.09 24.09 -10.43
CA ASP A 54 17.16 23.46 -11.76
C ASP A 54 16.21 22.29 -11.91
N PHE A 55 15.83 21.61 -10.80
CA PHE A 55 14.88 20.50 -10.84
C PHE A 55 14.10 20.31 -9.53
N TYR A 56 12.91 19.72 -9.66
CA TYR A 56 12.03 19.31 -8.56
C TYR A 56 11.67 17.84 -8.72
N SER A 57 12.09 17.00 -7.78
CA SER A 57 11.75 15.58 -7.72
C SER A 57 10.59 15.36 -6.77
N VAL A 58 9.52 14.73 -7.25
CA VAL A 58 8.26 14.51 -6.51
C VAL A 58 8.20 13.10 -6.01
N TYR A 59 7.84 12.96 -4.72
CA TYR A 59 7.70 11.69 -4.02
C TYR A 59 6.27 11.53 -3.46
N VAL A 60 6.01 10.42 -2.78
CA VAL A 60 4.67 10.11 -2.25
C VAL A 60 4.22 11.11 -1.17
N MET A 61 5.16 11.60 -0.34
CA MET A 61 4.86 12.43 0.84
C MET A 61 5.52 13.80 0.81
N SER A 62 6.40 14.08 -0.15
CA SER A 62 7.22 15.27 -0.21
C SER A 62 7.70 15.56 -1.63
N TYR A 63 8.33 16.69 -1.83
CA TYR A 63 9.17 16.95 -3.00
C TYR A 63 10.55 17.42 -2.53
N CYS A 64 11.56 17.22 -3.36
CA CYS A 64 12.90 17.73 -3.12
C CYS A 64 13.33 18.58 -4.33
N GLU A 65 14.05 19.65 -4.03
CA GLU A 65 14.59 20.62 -4.99
C GLU A 65 16.12 20.50 -5.06
N GLY A 66 16.67 20.89 -6.18
CA GLY A 66 18.12 20.84 -6.34
C GLY A 66 18.62 21.42 -7.66
N ASP A 67 19.95 21.43 -7.79
CA ASP A 67 20.65 22.03 -8.92
C ASP A 67 21.43 20.98 -9.70
N LEU A 68 21.61 21.23 -11.00
CA LEU A 68 22.40 20.38 -11.89
C LEU A 68 23.86 20.83 -11.88
N MET A 69 24.72 20.09 -11.19
CA MET A 69 26.18 20.32 -11.22
C MET A 69 26.86 19.33 -12.17
N SER A 70 27.39 19.86 -13.27
CA SER A 70 28.10 19.05 -14.29
C SER A 70 27.28 17.86 -14.79
N GLY A 71 25.93 18.03 -14.93
CA GLY A 71 25.00 17.00 -15.39
C GLY A 71 24.55 16.02 -14.30
N ASN A 72 25.05 16.15 -13.06
CA ASN A 72 24.61 15.34 -11.93
C ASN A 72 23.59 16.12 -11.09
N ARG A 73 22.53 15.42 -10.65
CA ARG A 73 21.50 15.99 -9.75
C ARG A 73 22.09 16.13 -8.33
N ARG A 74 22.12 17.34 -7.81
CA ARG A 74 22.47 17.64 -6.43
C ARG A 74 21.25 18.15 -5.71
N PHE A 75 20.69 17.35 -4.81
CA PHE A 75 19.56 17.74 -3.97
C PHE A 75 20.03 18.75 -2.91
N MET A 76 19.29 19.85 -2.78
CA MET A 76 19.61 20.94 -1.86
C MET A 76 18.70 20.90 -0.63
N ASN A 77 17.40 20.74 -0.84
CA ASN A 77 16.42 20.75 0.21
C ASN A 77 15.24 19.82 -0.13
N CYS A 78 14.48 19.39 0.89
CA CYS A 78 13.24 18.66 0.71
C CYS A 78 12.13 19.31 1.53
N SER A 79 10.93 19.34 0.99
CA SER A 79 9.75 19.83 1.70
C SER A 79 9.43 18.93 2.89
N LYS A 80 8.70 19.49 3.86
CA LYS A 80 8.23 18.70 5.00
C LYS A 80 7.27 17.61 4.53
N ALA A 81 7.55 16.37 4.90
CA ALA A 81 6.67 15.24 4.59
C ALA A 81 5.27 15.47 5.17
N SER A 82 4.23 15.28 4.35
CA SER A 82 2.83 15.46 4.73
C SER A 82 1.95 14.36 4.12
N LEU A 83 0.86 14.04 4.81
CA LEU A 83 -0.20 13.16 4.32
C LEU A 83 -1.56 13.81 4.64
N PRO A 84 -2.42 14.00 3.66
CA PRO A 84 -2.26 13.78 2.21
C PRO A 84 -1.30 14.81 1.58
N PHE A 85 -0.49 14.37 0.63
CA PHE A 85 0.43 15.24 -0.12
C PHE A 85 -0.12 15.47 -1.53
N SER A 86 -0.02 16.72 -1.99
CA SER A 86 -0.32 17.11 -3.37
C SER A 86 0.75 18.07 -3.83
N PHE A 87 1.46 17.70 -4.87
CA PHE A 87 2.44 18.59 -5.50
C PHE A 87 1.73 19.51 -6.47
N ASP A 88 1.94 20.81 -6.33
CA ASP A 88 1.50 21.82 -7.26
C ASP A 88 2.73 22.63 -7.71
N PRO A 89 3.27 22.34 -8.91
CA PRO A 89 4.48 23.01 -9.38
C PRO A 89 4.30 24.51 -9.54
N SER A 90 3.10 24.95 -9.89
CA SER A 90 2.80 26.37 -10.05
C SER A 90 2.89 27.13 -8.73
N ALA A 91 2.34 26.54 -7.67
CA ALA A 91 2.39 27.10 -6.32
C ALA A 91 3.84 27.14 -5.78
N VAL A 92 4.61 26.07 -5.99
CA VAL A 92 6.02 25.98 -5.55
C VAL A 92 6.88 27.03 -6.25
N LEU A 93 6.74 27.18 -7.58
CA LEU A 93 7.49 28.20 -8.35
C LEU A 93 7.13 29.62 -7.94
N LEU A 94 5.85 29.89 -7.64
CA LEU A 94 5.41 31.21 -7.15
C LEU A 94 5.94 31.50 -5.74
N GLU A 95 5.96 30.50 -4.87
CA GLU A 95 6.48 30.63 -3.50
C GLU A 95 7.98 30.97 -3.50
N GLU A 96 8.79 30.30 -4.34
CA GLU A 96 10.22 30.56 -4.46
C GLU A 96 10.53 31.97 -5.04
N THR A 97 9.71 32.44 -5.96
CA THR A 97 9.85 33.80 -6.50
C THR A 97 9.28 34.91 -5.60
N GLY A 98 8.82 34.53 -4.39
CA GLY A 98 8.22 35.45 -3.43
C GLY A 98 6.93 36.11 -3.92
N ASN A 99 6.20 35.45 -4.83
CA ASN A 99 5.01 35.99 -5.52
C ASN A 99 5.26 37.31 -6.32
N THR A 100 6.51 37.59 -6.66
CA THR A 100 6.88 38.81 -7.38
C THR A 100 6.85 38.64 -8.89
N THR A 101 6.90 37.40 -9.36
CA THR A 101 6.99 37.08 -10.79
C THR A 101 5.76 36.29 -11.24
N SER A 102 5.17 36.60 -12.38
CA SER A 102 4.07 35.82 -12.94
C SER A 102 4.59 34.52 -13.59
N LEU A 103 3.80 33.47 -13.54
CA LEU A 103 4.13 32.15 -14.16
C LEU A 103 4.43 32.30 -15.66
N SER A 104 3.75 33.25 -16.36
CA SER A 104 3.99 33.55 -17.78
C SER A 104 5.39 34.07 -18.03
N ASN A 105 5.95 34.86 -17.11
CA ASN A 105 7.32 35.38 -17.21
C ASN A 105 8.38 34.31 -17.03
N LEU A 106 8.04 33.24 -16.26
CA LEU A 106 8.88 32.07 -16.09
C LEU A 106 8.79 31.09 -17.27
N GLY A 107 7.93 31.37 -18.26
CA GLY A 107 7.69 30.49 -19.39
C GLY A 107 6.89 29.25 -19.01
N TRP A 108 6.17 29.28 -17.86
CA TRP A 108 5.31 28.17 -17.44
C TRP A 108 3.98 28.23 -18.19
N PRO A 109 3.59 27.20 -18.96
CA PRO A 109 2.34 27.20 -19.71
C PRO A 109 1.10 27.17 -18.81
N ASP A 110 0.12 28.04 -19.05
CA ASP A 110 -1.13 28.09 -18.28
C ASP A 110 -1.93 26.80 -18.41
N THR A 111 -1.86 26.11 -19.54
CA THR A 111 -2.49 24.81 -19.79
C THR A 111 -2.02 23.73 -18.82
N ILE A 112 -0.74 23.77 -18.39
CA ILE A 112 -0.20 22.84 -17.41
C ILE A 112 -0.84 23.09 -16.04
N THR A 113 -1.09 24.36 -15.68
CA THR A 113 -1.69 24.75 -14.40
C THR A 113 -3.14 24.25 -14.27
N ASP A 114 -3.94 24.43 -15.31
CA ASP A 114 -5.37 24.03 -15.31
C ASP A 114 -5.54 22.51 -15.21
N ASP A 115 -4.75 21.74 -15.95
CA ASP A 115 -4.77 20.28 -15.91
C ASP A 115 -4.26 19.73 -14.57
N PHE A 116 -3.33 20.45 -13.91
CA PHE A 116 -2.79 20.05 -12.62
C PHE A 116 -3.82 20.04 -11.49
N HIS A 117 -4.82 20.90 -11.54
CA HIS A 117 -5.93 20.90 -10.58
C HIS A 117 -6.69 19.58 -10.60
N ALA A 118 -6.88 18.96 -11.76
CA ALA A 118 -7.51 17.64 -11.88
C ALA A 118 -6.65 16.52 -11.28
N PHE A 119 -5.32 16.60 -11.44
CA PHE A 119 -4.38 15.65 -10.84
C PHE A 119 -4.22 15.81 -9.33
N GLY A 120 -4.39 17.01 -8.79
CA GLY A 120 -4.22 17.29 -7.37
C GLY A 120 -5.13 16.46 -6.47
N MET A 121 -6.38 16.23 -6.86
CA MET A 121 -7.30 15.38 -6.12
C MET A 121 -6.88 13.90 -6.12
N THR A 122 -6.44 13.39 -7.26
CA THR A 122 -6.01 12.01 -7.44
C THR A 122 -4.68 11.75 -6.71
N SER A 123 -3.74 12.69 -6.78
CA SER A 123 -2.46 12.66 -6.07
C SER A 123 -2.64 12.59 -4.55
N ARG A 124 -3.60 13.34 -3.99
CA ARG A 124 -3.89 13.33 -2.54
C ARG A 124 -4.31 11.95 -2.00
N SER A 125 -4.95 11.12 -2.82
CA SER A 125 -5.40 9.79 -2.41
C SER A 125 -4.28 8.74 -2.43
N MET A 126 -3.22 8.96 -3.19
CA MET A 126 -2.13 8.00 -3.39
C MET A 126 -1.41 7.66 -2.08
N GLY A 127 -0.97 8.67 -1.33
CA GLY A 127 -0.24 8.48 -0.07
C GLY A 127 -1.02 7.68 0.98
N PRO A 128 -2.27 8.05 1.32
CA PRO A 128 -3.11 7.26 2.22
C PRO A 128 -3.31 5.82 1.76
N LEU A 129 -3.53 5.56 0.47
CA LEU A 129 -3.65 4.21 -0.06
C LEU A 129 -2.37 3.39 0.10
N TYR A 130 -1.20 4.00 -0.10
CA TYR A 130 0.09 3.37 0.19
C TYR A 130 0.22 3.00 1.67
N CYS A 131 -0.13 3.91 2.58
CA CYS A 131 -0.09 3.66 4.02
C CYS A 131 -1.01 2.51 4.43
N ILE A 132 -2.25 2.49 3.91
CA ILE A 132 -3.21 1.43 4.19
C ILE A 132 -2.69 0.10 3.63
N GLY A 133 -2.23 0.08 2.38
CA GLY A 133 -1.71 -1.13 1.73
C GLY A 133 -0.50 -1.70 2.45
N ALA A 134 0.49 -0.87 2.81
CA ALA A 134 1.65 -1.26 3.60
C ALA A 134 1.24 -1.73 5.01
N GLY A 135 0.33 -1.02 5.68
CA GLY A 135 -0.18 -1.40 7.00
C GLY A 135 -0.86 -2.76 7.00
N VAL A 136 -1.72 -3.03 6.01
CA VAL A 136 -2.41 -4.32 5.86
C VAL A 136 -1.41 -5.45 5.55
N ALA A 137 -0.41 -5.21 4.70
CA ALA A 137 0.66 -6.18 4.44
C ALA A 137 1.46 -6.49 5.72
N GLY A 138 1.77 -5.46 6.53
CA GLY A 138 2.40 -5.62 7.84
C GLY A 138 1.55 -6.43 8.81
N LEU A 139 0.23 -6.17 8.87
CA LEU A 139 -0.71 -6.94 9.70
C LEU A 139 -0.80 -8.41 9.27
N ALA A 140 -0.74 -8.69 7.97
CA ALA A 140 -0.70 -10.07 7.46
C ALA A 140 0.53 -10.82 7.99
N ILE A 141 1.70 -10.18 8.00
CA ILE A 141 2.95 -10.77 8.50
C ILE A 141 2.85 -11.02 10.00
N VAL A 142 2.43 -10.02 10.79
CA VAL A 142 2.29 -10.15 12.25
C VAL A 142 1.25 -11.21 12.61
N GLY A 143 0.11 -11.21 11.93
CA GLY A 143 -0.96 -12.20 12.11
C GLY A 143 -0.47 -13.62 11.83
N ARG A 144 0.30 -13.79 10.76
CA ARG A 144 0.91 -15.09 10.42
C ARG A 144 1.89 -15.56 11.47
N LEU A 145 2.79 -14.68 11.92
CA LEU A 145 3.77 -15.00 12.95
C LEU A 145 3.09 -15.41 14.25
N TRP A 146 2.09 -14.63 14.70
CA TRP A 146 1.30 -14.90 15.88
C TRP A 146 0.56 -16.25 15.82
N TRP A 147 -0.06 -16.54 14.66
CA TRP A 147 -0.78 -17.79 14.45
C TRP A 147 0.15 -18.99 14.45
N THR A 148 1.31 -18.87 13.79
CA THR A 148 2.33 -19.93 13.73
C THR A 148 2.86 -20.29 15.12
N ILE A 149 3.05 -19.30 15.99
CA ILE A 149 3.50 -19.51 17.37
C ILE A 149 2.43 -20.23 18.22
N ARG A 150 1.14 -19.86 18.03
CA ARG A 150 0.06 -20.39 18.88
C ARG A 150 -0.55 -21.71 18.39
N ARG A 151 -0.72 -21.92 17.10
CA ARG A 151 -1.53 -23.00 16.53
C ARG A 151 -0.82 -23.85 15.46
N GLY A 152 0.42 -23.53 15.14
CA GLY A 152 1.19 -24.23 14.10
C GLY A 152 0.96 -23.66 12.68
N PRO A 153 1.67 -24.18 11.68
CA PRO A 153 1.81 -23.60 10.36
C PRO A 153 0.59 -23.85 9.42
N ARG A 154 -0.64 -23.68 9.91
CA ARG A 154 -1.83 -23.78 9.07
C ARG A 154 -2.14 -22.44 8.40
N GLN A 155 -2.50 -22.50 7.12
CA GLN A 155 -2.92 -21.33 6.36
C GLN A 155 -4.29 -20.85 6.86
N SER A 156 -4.41 -19.55 7.09
CA SER A 156 -5.64 -18.92 7.56
C SER A 156 -6.33 -18.18 6.43
N VAL A 157 -7.65 -18.31 6.33
CA VAL A 157 -8.47 -17.52 5.40
C VAL A 157 -8.29 -16.01 5.67
N ILE A 158 -8.07 -15.63 6.93
CA ILE A 158 -7.82 -14.23 7.32
C ILE A 158 -6.54 -13.70 6.67
N GLU A 159 -5.47 -14.52 6.64
CA GLU A 159 -4.22 -14.16 5.97
C GLU A 159 -4.44 -13.90 4.47
N LEU A 160 -5.18 -14.79 3.80
CA LEU A 160 -5.54 -14.61 2.39
C LEU A 160 -6.30 -13.30 2.16
N VAL A 161 -7.29 -12.98 2.99
CA VAL A 161 -8.07 -11.73 2.88
C VAL A 161 -7.18 -10.50 3.08
N LEU A 162 -6.27 -10.53 4.06
CA LEU A 162 -5.32 -9.44 4.29
C LEU A 162 -4.36 -9.25 3.12
N LEU A 163 -3.83 -10.34 2.55
CA LEU A 163 -2.94 -10.25 1.38
C LEU A 163 -3.66 -9.68 0.15
N LEU A 164 -4.90 -10.12 -0.11
CA LEU A 164 -5.72 -9.60 -1.21
C LEU A 164 -6.06 -8.13 -1.00
N MET A 165 -6.36 -7.73 0.22
CA MET A 165 -6.65 -6.33 0.55
C MET A 165 -5.40 -5.45 0.38
N GLY A 166 -4.25 -5.92 0.85
CA GLY A 166 -2.95 -5.26 0.64
C GLY A 166 -2.61 -5.12 -0.84
N PHE A 167 -2.80 -6.19 -1.63
CA PHE A 167 -2.66 -6.18 -3.08
C PHE A 167 -3.58 -5.15 -3.75
N ALA A 168 -4.86 -5.11 -3.37
CA ALA A 168 -5.82 -4.18 -3.97
C ALA A 168 -5.43 -2.71 -3.67
N MET A 169 -5.10 -2.38 -2.43
CA MET A 169 -4.74 -1.01 -2.04
C MET A 169 -3.43 -0.54 -2.67
N LEU A 170 -2.37 -1.35 -2.61
CA LEU A 170 -1.10 -1.04 -3.28
C LEU A 170 -1.24 -1.04 -4.80
N GLY A 171 -2.03 -1.94 -5.37
CA GLY A 171 -2.30 -1.99 -6.81
C GLY A 171 -2.99 -0.73 -7.32
N ILE A 172 -4.06 -0.28 -6.64
CA ILE A 172 -4.75 0.97 -6.99
C ILE A 172 -3.77 2.15 -6.88
N SER A 173 -3.00 2.24 -5.80
CA SER A 173 -2.03 3.31 -5.63
C SER A 173 -0.93 3.28 -6.70
N SER A 174 -0.45 2.10 -7.10
CA SER A 174 0.53 1.92 -8.17
C SER A 174 0.00 2.35 -9.53
N ILE A 175 -1.28 2.05 -9.82
CA ILE A 175 -1.96 2.52 -11.04
C ILE A 175 -2.05 4.04 -11.04
N ILE A 176 -2.50 4.64 -9.93
CA ILE A 176 -2.60 6.10 -9.78
C ILE A 176 -1.23 6.75 -10.03
N ALA A 177 -0.18 6.26 -9.37
CA ALA A 177 1.17 6.78 -9.53
C ALA A 177 1.68 6.68 -10.97
N THR A 178 1.41 5.54 -11.63
CA THR A 178 1.78 5.32 -13.04
C THR A 178 1.06 6.28 -13.97
N VAL A 179 -0.26 6.43 -13.78
CA VAL A 179 -1.08 7.34 -14.61
C VAL A 179 -0.61 8.78 -14.43
N ILE A 180 -0.39 9.23 -13.19
CA ILE A 180 0.10 10.58 -12.90
C ILE A 180 1.46 10.81 -13.58
N ALA A 181 2.43 9.89 -13.39
CA ALA A 181 3.77 10.01 -13.95
C ALA A 181 3.74 10.13 -15.48
N PHE A 182 3.00 9.23 -16.17
CA PHE A 182 2.96 9.22 -17.63
C PHE A 182 2.16 10.39 -18.22
N GLN A 183 1.01 10.71 -17.64
CA GLN A 183 0.18 11.81 -18.15
C GLN A 183 0.87 13.15 -17.94
N PHE A 184 1.48 13.37 -16.76
CA PHE A 184 2.20 14.60 -16.49
C PHE A 184 3.40 14.78 -17.42
N VAL A 185 4.24 13.74 -17.56
CA VAL A 185 5.39 13.81 -18.46
C VAL A 185 4.95 14.02 -19.92
N GLY A 186 3.84 13.39 -20.33
CA GLY A 186 3.23 13.62 -21.65
C GLY A 186 2.81 15.06 -21.84
N LEU A 187 2.04 15.62 -20.88
CA LEU A 187 1.57 17.00 -20.91
C LEU A 187 2.73 18.01 -21.00
N VAL A 188 3.76 17.80 -20.18
CA VAL A 188 4.95 18.67 -20.19
C VAL A 188 5.73 18.55 -21.51
N LYS A 189 5.84 17.35 -22.08
CA LYS A 189 6.50 17.15 -23.39
C LYS A 189 5.75 17.82 -24.54
N ASP A 190 4.43 17.83 -24.51
CA ASP A 190 3.61 18.41 -25.57
C ASP A 190 3.58 19.93 -25.51
N HIS A 191 3.51 20.53 -24.32
CA HIS A 191 3.36 21.98 -24.14
C HIS A 191 4.65 22.67 -23.67
N GLY A 192 5.63 21.95 -23.14
CA GLY A 192 6.88 22.52 -22.60
C GLY A 192 8.00 22.73 -23.62
N ARG A 193 7.88 22.19 -24.86
CA ARG A 193 8.93 22.27 -25.87
C ARG A 193 9.32 23.70 -26.23
N ASP A 194 8.35 24.58 -26.36
CA ASP A 194 8.56 25.98 -26.77
C ASP A 194 9.07 26.84 -25.61
N THR A 195 8.85 26.40 -24.37
CA THR A 195 9.22 27.14 -23.15
C THR A 195 10.49 26.62 -22.49
N GLY A 196 10.98 25.44 -22.92
CA GLY A 196 12.18 24.79 -22.35
C GLY A 196 11.91 24.03 -21.04
N VAL A 197 10.65 23.85 -20.66
CA VAL A 197 10.25 23.01 -19.52
C VAL A 197 10.28 21.54 -19.94
N SER A 198 10.84 20.68 -19.09
CA SER A 198 10.86 19.25 -19.33
C SER A 198 10.53 18.46 -18.07
N ALA A 199 10.10 17.22 -18.25
CA ALA A 199 9.82 16.30 -17.14
C ALA A 199 10.21 14.88 -17.51
N ASP A 200 10.66 14.13 -16.49
CA ASP A 200 10.99 12.71 -16.58
C ASP A 200 10.24 11.94 -15.52
N TYR A 201 9.84 10.70 -15.84
CA TYR A 201 9.25 9.78 -14.85
C TYR A 201 10.34 9.01 -14.11
N GLY A 202 10.07 8.62 -12.85
CA GLY A 202 10.99 7.88 -12.00
C GLY A 202 10.89 6.35 -12.23
N PRO A 203 11.76 5.73 -13.03
CA PRO A 203 11.66 4.30 -13.31
C PRO A 203 11.92 3.43 -12.09
N GLN A 204 12.71 3.91 -11.13
CA GLN A 204 13.00 3.16 -9.89
C GLN A 204 11.77 3.04 -9.01
N PHE A 205 11.05 4.14 -8.79
CA PHE A 205 9.80 4.12 -8.03
C PHE A 205 8.77 3.21 -8.67
N LEU A 206 8.52 3.35 -9.97
CA LEU A 206 7.57 2.51 -10.70
C LEU A 206 7.96 1.03 -10.63
N GLY A 207 9.25 0.71 -10.79
CA GLY A 207 9.75 -0.66 -10.66
C GLY A 207 9.50 -1.26 -9.28
N MET A 208 9.81 -0.51 -8.20
CA MET A 208 9.63 -0.99 -6.82
C MET A 208 8.15 -1.18 -6.47
N THR A 209 7.28 -0.24 -6.87
CA THR A 209 5.85 -0.31 -6.55
C THR A 209 5.15 -1.46 -7.29
N TRP A 210 5.47 -1.69 -8.57
CA TRP A 210 4.95 -2.83 -9.32
C TRP A 210 5.53 -4.16 -8.85
N ALA A 211 6.80 -4.20 -8.43
CA ALA A 211 7.39 -5.39 -7.81
C ALA A 211 6.69 -5.75 -6.49
N ALA A 212 6.42 -4.76 -5.62
CA ALA A 212 5.69 -4.97 -4.37
C ALA A 212 4.27 -5.51 -4.63
N THR A 213 3.55 -4.91 -5.59
CA THR A 213 2.20 -5.33 -5.98
C THR A 213 2.21 -6.75 -6.55
N GLY A 214 3.16 -7.08 -7.43
CA GLY A 214 3.32 -8.42 -8.02
C GLY A 214 3.66 -9.49 -6.98
N LEU A 215 4.49 -9.17 -5.99
CA LEU A 215 4.81 -10.07 -4.88
C LEU A 215 3.59 -10.37 -4.00
N LEU A 216 2.75 -9.37 -3.70
CA LEU A 216 1.51 -9.60 -2.96
C LEU A 216 0.51 -10.45 -3.76
N LEU A 217 0.40 -10.22 -5.06
CA LEU A 217 -0.42 -11.06 -5.93
C LEU A 217 0.06 -12.50 -5.92
N GLY A 218 1.36 -12.75 -6.13
CA GLY A 218 1.94 -14.08 -6.09
C GLY A 218 1.75 -14.78 -4.75
N GLY A 219 1.94 -14.05 -3.64
CA GLY A 219 1.66 -14.52 -2.29
C GLY A 219 0.19 -14.89 -2.08
N SER A 220 -0.73 -14.05 -2.58
CA SER A 220 -2.17 -14.28 -2.49
C SER A 220 -2.62 -15.52 -3.27
N ILE A 221 -2.12 -15.70 -4.49
CA ILE A 221 -2.42 -16.88 -5.31
C ILE A 221 -1.92 -18.15 -4.61
N THR A 222 -0.68 -18.12 -4.11
CA THR A 222 -0.11 -19.29 -3.40
C THR A 222 -0.91 -19.61 -2.13
N SER A 223 -1.30 -18.58 -1.36
CA SER A 223 -2.14 -18.73 -0.18
C SER A 223 -3.52 -19.33 -0.53
N LEU A 224 -4.13 -18.86 -1.62
CA LEU A 224 -5.41 -19.38 -2.11
C LEU A 224 -5.32 -20.87 -2.47
N VAL A 225 -4.30 -21.26 -3.22
CA VAL A 225 -4.09 -22.65 -3.62
C VAL A 225 -3.94 -23.55 -2.37
N MET A 226 -3.20 -23.09 -1.35
CA MET A 226 -3.03 -23.86 -0.11
C MET A 226 -4.35 -24.02 0.65
N VAL A 227 -5.16 -22.95 0.77
CA VAL A 227 -6.48 -23.02 1.43
C VAL A 227 -7.41 -24.00 0.70
N LEU A 228 -7.40 -24.00 -0.63
CA LEU A 228 -8.21 -24.91 -1.43
C LEU A 228 -7.78 -26.37 -1.26
N VAL A 229 -6.48 -26.65 -1.27
CA VAL A 229 -5.93 -28.00 -1.07
C VAL A 229 -6.24 -28.50 0.34
N ASP A 230 -6.13 -27.67 1.37
CA ASP A 230 -6.48 -28.07 2.75
C ASP A 230 -7.97 -28.38 2.89
N ARG A 231 -8.86 -27.64 2.24
CA ARG A 231 -10.29 -27.92 2.23
C ARG A 231 -10.61 -29.25 1.55
N SER A 232 -10.06 -29.49 0.36
CA SER A 232 -10.28 -30.76 -0.37
C SER A 232 -9.82 -31.99 0.42
N ARG A 233 -8.74 -31.86 1.19
CA ARG A 233 -8.26 -32.96 2.04
C ARG A 233 -9.18 -33.22 3.23
N SER A 234 -9.75 -32.17 3.84
CA SER A 234 -10.68 -32.32 4.96
C SER A 234 -12.00 -32.98 4.54
N GLU A 235 -12.49 -32.71 3.32
CA GLU A 235 -13.69 -33.37 2.77
C GLU A 235 -13.46 -34.88 2.49
N LEU A 236 -12.27 -35.22 2.00
CA LEU A 236 -11.91 -36.64 1.76
C LEU A 236 -11.67 -37.45 3.03
N THR A 237 -11.42 -36.79 4.16
CA THR A 237 -11.15 -37.46 5.47
C THR A 237 -12.37 -37.44 6.37
N ALA A 238 -13.47 -36.80 5.99
CA ALA A 238 -14.74 -36.92 6.70
C ALA A 238 -15.19 -38.39 6.61
N PRO A 239 -15.44 -39.10 7.75
CA PRO A 239 -15.98 -40.44 7.71
C PRO A 239 -17.28 -40.36 6.93
N ALA A 240 -17.45 -41.25 5.93
CA ALA A 240 -18.74 -41.48 5.34
C ALA A 240 -19.67 -41.84 6.52
N ASP A 241 -20.68 -41.01 6.79
CA ASP A 241 -21.77 -41.35 7.68
C ASP A 241 -22.29 -42.70 7.19
N ASP A 242 -22.03 -43.73 7.96
CA ASP A 242 -22.54 -45.09 7.73
C ASP A 242 -24.08 -45.01 7.90
N PRO A 243 -24.88 -45.14 6.83
CA PRO A 243 -26.33 -45.07 6.94
C PRO A 243 -26.93 -46.37 7.50
N GLY A 244 -26.18 -47.10 8.33
CA GLY A 244 -26.46 -48.51 8.71
C GLY A 244 -26.69 -48.79 10.16
N ASP A 245 -27.07 -47.88 11.06
CA ASP A 245 -27.45 -48.26 12.43
C ASP A 245 -28.72 -47.52 12.95
N GLU A 246 -29.75 -47.48 12.11
CA GLU A 246 -31.14 -47.26 12.56
C GLU A 246 -31.87 -48.59 12.74
N THR A 247 -31.38 -49.50 13.59
CA THR A 247 -32.22 -50.60 14.04
C THR A 247 -31.63 -51.21 15.32
N LYS A 248 -31.95 -50.64 16.48
CA LYS A 248 -32.13 -51.34 17.76
C LYS A 248 -32.07 -50.36 18.93
N SER A 249 -33.20 -49.94 19.40
CA SER A 249 -33.53 -49.97 20.83
C SER A 249 -34.92 -49.41 21.11
N ASP A 250 -35.94 -50.07 20.58
CA ASP A 250 -37.20 -50.19 21.34
C ASP A 250 -36.95 -51.21 22.44
N GLN A 251 -36.55 -50.76 23.61
CA GLN A 251 -36.81 -51.47 24.86
C GLN A 251 -37.21 -50.47 25.94
N VAL A 252 -38.51 -50.38 26.02
CA VAL A 252 -39.34 -50.20 27.22
C VAL A 252 -38.56 -50.54 28.50
N SER A 253 -38.39 -49.55 29.38
CA SER A 253 -38.32 -49.80 30.82
C SER A 253 -39.13 -48.76 31.56
N VAL A 254 -40.36 -49.12 31.77
CA VAL A 254 -41.26 -48.60 32.79
C VAL A 254 -40.77 -49.09 34.16
N LYS A 255 -40.46 -48.20 35.07
CA LYS A 255 -40.57 -48.36 36.53
C LYS A 255 -40.44 -46.97 37.14
N SER A 256 -41.53 -46.39 37.50
CA SER A 256 -42.31 -46.53 38.72
C SER A 256 -41.64 -45.94 39.97
N SER A 257 -42.29 -44.92 40.45
CA SER A 257 -42.74 -44.75 41.83
C SER A 257 -41.89 -43.91 42.78
N ALA A 258 -42.51 -42.83 43.14
CA ALA A 258 -42.84 -42.42 44.51
C ALA A 258 -41.75 -41.75 45.36
N GLY A 259 -41.92 -40.54 45.71
CA GLY A 259 -42.36 -40.13 47.01
C GLY A 259 -41.64 -38.91 47.54
N PRO A 260 -42.30 -38.06 48.28
CA PRO A 260 -41.95 -36.68 48.52
C PRO A 260 -41.26 -36.52 49.89
N SER A 261 -40.67 -35.37 50.10
CA SER A 261 -40.69 -34.72 51.43
C SER A 261 -39.71 -33.56 51.55
N ASP A 262 -40.23 -32.41 51.65
CA ASP A 262 -40.00 -31.38 52.67
C ASP A 262 -38.57 -31.14 53.22
N ALA A 263 -38.09 -29.88 53.11
CA ALA A 263 -37.83 -29.01 54.25
C ALA A 263 -37.12 -27.74 53.82
N GLU A 264 -37.81 -26.66 54.03
CA GLU A 264 -37.39 -25.34 54.46
C GLU A 264 -36.06 -25.27 55.21
N THR A 265 -35.31 -24.23 54.95
CA THR A 265 -34.76 -23.29 55.95
C THR A 265 -34.02 -22.19 55.22
N GLU A 266 -34.53 -21.04 55.06
CA GLU A 266 -34.32 -19.76 55.68
C GLU A 266 -32.99 -19.57 56.45
N LYS A 267 -32.20 -18.58 56.04
CA LYS A 267 -31.53 -17.52 56.82
C LYS A 267 -30.61 -16.68 55.92
N ASP A 268 -30.99 -15.47 55.71
CA ASP A 268 -30.51 -14.22 56.36
C ASP A 268 -29.01 -14.08 56.56
N GLY A 269 -28.50 -12.88 56.14
CA GLY A 269 -27.35 -12.25 56.75
C GLY A 269 -26.40 -11.53 55.79
N ASN A 270 -26.71 -10.33 55.40
CA ASN A 270 -26.03 -9.07 55.76
C ASN A 270 -24.46 -9.08 55.78
N HIS A 271 -23.85 -8.41 54.81
CA HIS A 271 -22.99 -7.22 54.99
C HIS A 271 -22.50 -6.73 53.65
#